data_ee361c76503faa18200f67caeb3d7e96
#
_entry.id   ee361c76503faa18200f67caeb3d7e96
#
_cell.length_a   1.000
_cell.length_b   1.000
_cell.length_c   1.000
_cell.angle_alpha   90.00
_cell.angle_beta   90.00
_cell.angle_gamma   90.00
#
_symmetry.space_group_name_H-M   'P 1'
#
loop_
_entity.id
_entity.type
_entity.pdbx_description
1 polymer ?
#
loop_
_entity_poly.entity_id
_entity_poly.type
_entity_poly.pdbx_seq_one_letter_code
_entity_poly.pdbx_strand_id
1 'polypeptide(L)'
;MITAKAFAGKRYVVLGLARSGTATVEALLASGAEVVAWDSDKARREAFLPHKGEGDHLKGGGGAPRASLRVSSREQPPVPLHQPAAGPPPHFGEEPVIADPLDMDLTGYDGVVVSPGVPLNRHPIAAHAAQFAVPLIGDIELFALARPELPPHRVVGITGTNGKSTTTALVHHILKSAGVPTTMGGNIGLPILAQEPLPEGGVYVLELSSYQIDLTHSLACDVAALLNVTPDHLDRYYGYADYLAAKIRLLAMQRQDGVAIVASGENGVAEAVMALDEGAELTQWFGGDYQTDFIHEQSGWPSLQGPHNAQNAWAARVICLALGVKRSCISSGLRSFPGLPHRMELVATHNGVLYINDSKATNQASAAPALAAYPPLNGRPRIQWIVGGQAKEPGLHELADWTHHCAVAYTFGEAGPAFAELLDASVPVERCGTLAEAVGRAAARAREDDVVLLSPACASFDQFRDFEERGEMFRHHVAQATGSTDSGEGRPSA
;
A
#
# COMPACT_ATOMS: atom_id res chain seq x y z
N MET A 1 -1.77 -9.62 -17.54
CA MET A 1 -3.13 -9.19 -17.12
C MET A 1 -3.99 -10.42 -16.88
N ILE A 2 -4.76 -10.43 -15.78
CA ILE A 2 -5.71 -11.51 -15.47
C ILE A 2 -6.97 -11.31 -16.30
N THR A 3 -7.29 -12.28 -17.16
CA THR A 3 -8.49 -12.37 -17.99
C THR A 3 -9.23 -13.66 -17.70
N ALA A 4 -10.54 -13.71 -17.96
CA ALA A 4 -11.33 -14.93 -17.77
C ALA A 4 -12.47 -15.03 -18.81
N LYS A 5 -12.70 -16.25 -19.32
CA LYS A 5 -13.84 -16.55 -20.21
C LYS A 5 -15.19 -16.33 -19.50
N ALA A 6 -15.18 -16.40 -18.16
CA ALA A 6 -16.33 -16.13 -17.33
C ALA A 6 -16.92 -14.72 -17.54
N PHE A 7 -16.17 -13.79 -18.12
CA PHE A 7 -16.62 -12.41 -18.41
C PHE A 7 -17.06 -12.23 -19.87
N ALA A 8 -16.76 -13.17 -20.75
CA ALA A 8 -17.09 -13.04 -22.17
C ALA A 8 -18.58 -12.92 -22.43
N GLY A 9 -18.99 -11.88 -23.17
CA GLY A 9 -20.38 -11.57 -23.49
C GLY A 9 -21.20 -11.03 -22.31
N LYS A 10 -20.58 -10.79 -21.16
CA LYS A 10 -21.20 -10.13 -20.01
C LYS A 10 -21.10 -8.62 -20.08
N ARG A 11 -22.00 -7.92 -19.38
CA ARG A 11 -22.12 -6.48 -19.38
C ARG A 11 -21.80 -5.91 -18.00
N TYR A 12 -20.81 -5.05 -17.92
CA TYR A 12 -20.40 -4.42 -16.66
C TYR A 12 -20.36 -2.90 -16.75
N VAL A 13 -20.70 -2.25 -15.64
CA VAL A 13 -20.41 -0.84 -15.41
C VAL A 13 -19.19 -0.76 -14.50
N VAL A 14 -18.21 0.08 -14.83
CA VAL A 14 -17.06 0.37 -13.96
C VAL A 14 -17.15 1.81 -13.48
N LEU A 15 -17.32 2.00 -12.19
CA LEU A 15 -17.43 3.31 -11.54
C LEU A 15 -16.16 3.65 -10.75
N GLY A 16 -15.50 4.74 -11.15
CA GLY A 16 -14.21 5.17 -10.65
C GLY A 16 -13.06 4.62 -11.49
N LEU A 17 -12.37 5.51 -12.24
CA LEU A 17 -11.31 5.19 -13.21
C LEU A 17 -9.91 5.57 -12.69
N ALA A 18 -9.68 5.41 -11.38
CA ALA A 18 -8.34 5.41 -10.82
C ALA A 18 -7.64 4.08 -11.14
N ARG A 19 -6.46 3.83 -10.58
CA ARG A 19 -5.61 2.67 -10.90
C ARG A 19 -6.38 1.33 -11.00
N SER A 20 -7.19 1.00 -9.99
CA SER A 20 -7.96 -0.26 -9.99
C SER A 20 -9.05 -0.27 -11.04
N GLY A 21 -9.79 0.83 -11.21
CA GLY A 21 -10.86 0.91 -12.20
C GLY A 21 -10.36 0.83 -13.63
N THR A 22 -9.24 1.50 -13.95
CA THR A 22 -8.59 1.40 -15.26
C THR A 22 -8.19 -0.05 -15.57
N ALA A 23 -7.49 -0.70 -14.63
CA ALA A 23 -7.11 -2.11 -14.76
C ALA A 23 -8.32 -3.04 -14.91
N THR A 24 -9.43 -2.72 -14.25
CA THR A 24 -10.69 -3.45 -14.37
C THR A 24 -11.29 -3.34 -15.77
N VAL A 25 -11.38 -2.12 -16.31
CA VAL A 25 -11.87 -1.88 -17.67
C VAL A 25 -11.05 -2.68 -18.68
N GLU A 26 -9.72 -2.57 -18.62
CA GLU A 26 -8.80 -3.27 -19.51
C GLU A 26 -8.96 -4.80 -19.41
N ALA A 27 -9.03 -5.36 -18.20
CA ALA A 27 -9.18 -6.81 -18.00
C ALA A 27 -10.54 -7.33 -18.49
N LEU A 28 -11.62 -6.60 -18.28
CA LEU A 28 -12.96 -6.95 -18.75
C LEU A 28 -13.04 -6.91 -20.28
N LEU A 29 -12.54 -5.84 -20.92
CA LEU A 29 -12.50 -5.73 -22.38
C LEU A 29 -11.65 -6.85 -23.00
N ALA A 30 -10.45 -7.09 -22.45
CA ALA A 30 -9.57 -8.18 -22.90
C ALA A 30 -10.19 -9.57 -22.70
N SER A 31 -11.18 -9.70 -21.82
CA SER A 31 -11.94 -10.93 -21.60
C SER A 31 -13.17 -11.05 -22.49
N GLY A 32 -13.48 -10.06 -23.34
CA GLY A 32 -14.64 -10.02 -24.23
C GLY A 32 -15.95 -9.60 -23.55
N ALA A 33 -15.89 -8.83 -22.48
CA ALA A 33 -17.05 -8.19 -21.85
C ALA A 33 -17.39 -6.86 -22.52
N GLU A 34 -18.67 -6.47 -22.45
CA GLU A 34 -19.12 -5.12 -22.76
C GLU A 34 -18.96 -4.24 -21.51
N VAL A 35 -18.31 -3.08 -21.65
CA VAL A 35 -17.97 -2.23 -20.51
C VAL A 35 -18.48 -0.81 -20.70
N VAL A 36 -19.24 -0.32 -19.73
CA VAL A 36 -19.49 1.10 -19.53
C VAL A 36 -18.58 1.62 -18.43
N ALA A 37 -17.84 2.69 -18.69
CA ALA A 37 -16.87 3.23 -17.75
C ALA A 37 -17.21 4.68 -17.37
N TRP A 38 -17.10 5.02 -16.08
CA TRP A 38 -17.41 6.35 -15.58
C TRP A 38 -16.54 6.78 -14.39
N ASP A 39 -16.16 8.04 -14.41
CA ASP A 39 -15.54 8.74 -13.28
C ASP A 39 -16.05 10.19 -13.27
N SER A 40 -16.16 10.82 -12.11
CA SER A 40 -16.49 12.24 -12.00
C SER A 40 -15.37 13.14 -12.59
N ASP A 41 -14.13 12.68 -12.57
CA ASP A 41 -12.98 13.34 -13.18
C ASP A 41 -13.00 13.18 -14.71
N LYS A 42 -13.14 14.31 -15.41
CA LYS A 42 -13.17 14.36 -16.86
C LYS A 42 -11.88 13.82 -17.51
N ALA A 43 -10.73 14.14 -16.94
CA ALA A 43 -9.45 13.72 -17.50
C ALA A 43 -9.30 12.18 -17.49
N ARG A 44 -9.80 11.52 -16.45
CA ARG A 44 -9.82 10.05 -16.37
C ARG A 44 -10.74 9.43 -17.42
N ARG A 45 -11.89 10.03 -17.70
CA ARG A 45 -12.78 9.55 -18.76
C ARG A 45 -12.16 9.72 -20.15
N GLU A 46 -11.48 10.85 -20.38
CA GLU A 46 -10.84 11.15 -21.65
C GLU A 46 -9.68 10.21 -21.99
N ALA A 47 -9.05 9.59 -20.98
CA ALA A 47 -7.99 8.61 -21.20
C ALA A 47 -8.46 7.35 -21.95
N PHE A 48 -9.75 7.05 -21.97
CA PHE A 48 -10.37 5.96 -22.72
C PHE A 48 -10.99 6.37 -24.06
N LEU A 49 -11.02 7.66 -24.36
CA LEU A 49 -11.53 8.11 -25.66
C LEU A 49 -10.44 7.94 -26.73
N PRO A 50 -10.79 7.48 -27.96
CA PRO A 50 -9.84 7.42 -29.05
C PRO A 50 -9.26 8.81 -29.25
N HIS A 51 -7.93 8.92 -29.27
CA HIS A 51 -7.27 10.14 -29.71
C HIS A 51 -7.79 10.44 -31.12
N LYS A 52 -8.58 11.51 -31.29
CA LYS A 52 -8.94 12.02 -32.62
C LYS A 52 -7.62 12.34 -33.31
N GLY A 53 -7.17 11.43 -34.17
CA GLY A 53 -6.05 11.68 -35.05
C GLY A 53 -6.36 12.98 -35.77
N GLU A 54 -5.45 13.95 -35.72
CA GLU A 54 -5.51 15.13 -36.60
C GLU A 54 -5.58 14.59 -38.02
N GLY A 55 -6.72 14.85 -38.64
CA GLY A 55 -7.01 14.36 -39.99
C GLY A 55 -5.95 14.81 -40.99
N ASP A 56 -5.48 13.82 -41.70
CA ASP A 56 -4.67 13.91 -42.88
C ASP A 56 -5.11 15.10 -43.79
N HIS A 57 -4.37 16.16 -43.75
CA HIS A 57 -4.36 17.15 -44.86
C HIS A 57 -3.19 16.80 -45.78
N LEU A 58 -3.41 15.79 -46.64
CA LEU A 58 -2.64 15.63 -47.86
C LEU A 58 -2.92 16.77 -48.81
N LYS A 59 -1.94 17.67 -48.97
CA LYS A 59 -1.67 18.39 -50.23
C LYS A 59 -0.18 18.71 -50.31
N GLY A 60 0.55 17.96 -51.04
CA GLY A 60 1.09 18.22 -52.38
C GLY A 60 2.29 19.16 -52.42
N GLY A 61 3.46 18.60 -52.77
CA GLY A 61 4.35 19.23 -53.74
C GLY A 61 5.66 19.82 -53.23
N GLY A 62 6.78 19.21 -53.55
CA GLY A 62 7.93 19.94 -54.10
C GLY A 62 9.22 20.02 -53.28
N GLY A 63 10.23 19.23 -53.63
CA GLY A 63 11.59 19.76 -53.83
C GLY A 63 12.54 19.77 -52.63
N ALA A 64 13.52 18.89 -52.66
CA ALA A 64 14.77 18.98 -51.88
C ALA A 64 15.65 20.15 -52.35
N PRO A 65 16.71 20.57 -51.62
CA PRO A 65 17.89 19.73 -51.45
C PRO A 65 18.64 19.80 -50.09
N ARG A 66 19.58 18.90 -49.99
CA ARG A 66 20.58 18.68 -48.91
C ARG A 66 21.39 19.93 -48.55
N ALA A 67 21.63 20.10 -47.25
CA ALA A 67 22.86 20.70 -46.77
C ALA A 67 23.27 20.09 -45.41
N SER A 68 24.45 19.54 -45.43
CA SER A 68 25.20 19.04 -44.27
C SER A 68 25.68 20.20 -43.39
N LEU A 69 25.55 20.13 -42.07
CA LEU A 69 26.41 20.88 -41.16
C LEU A 69 26.58 20.17 -39.79
N ARG A 70 27.78 20.24 -39.37
CA ARG A 70 28.56 19.60 -38.36
C ARG A 70 28.02 19.73 -36.92
N VAL A 71 28.35 18.63 -36.16
CA VAL A 71 28.41 18.42 -34.74
C VAL A 71 28.96 19.60 -33.94
N SER A 72 28.26 20.04 -32.91
CA SER A 72 28.86 20.61 -31.73
C SER A 72 28.17 20.00 -30.48
N SER A 73 28.97 19.34 -29.68
CA SER A 73 28.66 18.78 -28.38
C SER A 73 28.12 19.86 -27.42
N ARG A 74 26.92 19.70 -26.94
CA ARG A 74 26.43 20.31 -25.69
C ARG A 74 25.81 19.22 -24.83
N GLU A 75 26.34 19.11 -23.63
CA GLU A 75 25.85 18.26 -22.56
C GLU A 75 24.35 18.49 -22.34
N GLN A 76 23.59 17.44 -22.39
CA GLN A 76 22.20 17.40 -22.00
C GLN A 76 22.10 17.06 -20.51
N PRO A 77 21.17 17.69 -19.76
CA PRO A 77 20.88 17.28 -18.40
C PRO A 77 20.27 15.86 -18.36
N PRO A 78 20.37 15.15 -17.24
CA PRO A 78 19.89 13.77 -17.15
C PRO A 78 18.38 13.70 -17.36
N VAL A 79 18.00 12.82 -18.26
CA VAL A 79 16.61 12.48 -18.59
C VAL A 79 16.01 11.73 -17.39
N PRO A 80 14.76 12.01 -16.97
CA PRO A 80 14.06 11.23 -15.95
C PRO A 80 13.95 9.77 -16.42
N LEU A 81 14.14 8.83 -15.50
CA LEU A 81 14.01 7.39 -15.72
C LEU A 81 12.66 7.09 -16.39
N HIS A 82 12.74 6.59 -17.61
CA HIS A 82 11.59 6.08 -18.34
C HIS A 82 10.93 4.95 -17.52
N GLN A 83 9.66 5.13 -17.21
CA GLN A 83 8.75 3.99 -17.10
C GLN A 83 8.87 3.21 -18.41
N PRO A 84 8.93 1.87 -18.39
CA PRO A 84 8.82 1.11 -19.62
C PRO A 84 7.50 1.54 -20.27
N ALA A 85 7.57 2.08 -21.48
CA ALA A 85 6.40 2.37 -22.27
C ALA A 85 5.65 1.04 -22.42
N ALA A 86 4.49 0.93 -21.78
CA ALA A 86 3.54 -0.11 -22.11
C ALA A 86 3.33 0.04 -23.61
N GLY A 87 3.65 -1.00 -24.37
CA GLY A 87 3.27 -1.07 -25.77
C GLY A 87 1.77 -0.85 -25.90
N PRO A 88 1.26 -0.44 -27.06
CA PRO A 88 -0.18 -0.28 -27.24
C PRO A 88 -0.88 -1.54 -26.74
N PRO A 89 -1.96 -1.41 -25.94
CA PRO A 89 -2.69 -2.57 -25.47
C PRO A 89 -3.08 -3.43 -26.68
N PRO A 90 -3.02 -4.77 -26.57
CA PRO A 90 -3.46 -5.62 -27.65
C PRO A 90 -4.90 -5.26 -28.01
N HIS A 91 -5.18 -5.04 -29.29
CA HIS A 91 -6.53 -4.79 -29.80
C HIS A 91 -7.40 -6.04 -29.61
N PHE A 92 -7.94 -6.21 -28.42
CA PHE A 92 -8.94 -7.21 -28.08
C PHE A 92 -10.11 -6.49 -27.44
N GLY A 93 -11.24 -6.45 -28.14
CA GLY A 93 -12.48 -5.90 -27.62
C GLY A 93 -12.77 -4.46 -28.07
N GLU A 94 -14.04 -4.15 -28.06
CA GLU A 94 -14.54 -2.80 -28.34
C GLU A 94 -14.06 -1.85 -27.24
N GLU A 95 -13.92 -0.56 -27.59
CA GLU A 95 -13.61 0.47 -26.61
C GLU A 95 -14.76 0.59 -25.58
N PRO A 96 -14.50 0.96 -24.32
CA PRO A 96 -15.57 1.11 -23.33
C PRO A 96 -16.49 2.27 -23.73
N VAL A 97 -17.76 2.12 -23.45
CA VAL A 97 -18.71 3.24 -23.59
C VAL A 97 -18.56 4.17 -22.38
N ILE A 98 -18.36 5.45 -22.62
CA ILE A 98 -18.27 6.45 -21.54
C ILE A 98 -19.68 7.03 -21.31
N ALA A 99 -20.31 6.65 -20.21
CA ALA A 99 -21.63 7.15 -19.83
C ALA A 99 -21.82 7.14 -18.30
N ASP A 100 -22.60 8.09 -17.78
CA ASP A 100 -22.94 8.12 -16.35
C ASP A 100 -23.93 6.99 -16.03
N PRO A 101 -23.59 6.04 -15.17
CA PRO A 101 -24.47 4.93 -14.85
C PRO A 101 -25.76 5.36 -14.16
N LEU A 102 -25.84 6.55 -13.58
CA LEU A 102 -27.07 7.07 -12.96
C LEU A 102 -28.12 7.49 -13.98
N ASP A 103 -27.71 7.76 -15.22
CA ASP A 103 -28.59 8.12 -16.33
C ASP A 103 -28.98 6.90 -17.20
N MET A 104 -28.59 5.68 -16.78
CA MET A 104 -28.76 4.47 -17.57
C MET A 104 -29.79 3.50 -16.98
N ASP A 105 -30.46 2.76 -17.84
CA ASP A 105 -31.16 1.53 -17.49
C ASP A 105 -30.13 0.39 -17.35
N LEU A 106 -29.99 -0.12 -16.14
CA LEU A 106 -29.03 -1.19 -15.84
C LEU A 106 -29.62 -2.59 -16.03
N THR A 107 -30.81 -2.74 -16.59
CA THR A 107 -31.42 -4.05 -16.86
C THR A 107 -30.50 -4.92 -17.72
N GLY A 108 -30.20 -6.12 -17.25
CA GLY A 108 -29.33 -7.08 -17.96
C GLY A 108 -27.84 -6.81 -17.85
N TYR A 109 -27.40 -5.89 -16.97
CA TYR A 109 -26.00 -5.82 -16.58
C TYR A 109 -25.69 -6.89 -15.52
N ASP A 110 -24.51 -7.50 -15.63
CA ASP A 110 -24.03 -8.55 -14.71
C ASP A 110 -23.44 -7.98 -13.42
N GLY A 111 -23.05 -6.71 -13.42
CA GLY A 111 -22.53 -6.04 -12.22
C GLY A 111 -22.15 -4.59 -12.43
N VAL A 112 -22.21 -3.83 -11.35
CA VAL A 112 -21.57 -2.52 -11.23
C VAL A 112 -20.28 -2.70 -10.41
N VAL A 113 -19.15 -2.57 -11.07
CA VAL A 113 -17.83 -2.67 -10.43
C VAL A 113 -17.45 -1.31 -9.87
N VAL A 114 -17.32 -1.22 -8.56
CA VAL A 114 -17.08 0.04 -7.86
C VAL A 114 -15.66 0.08 -7.33
N SER A 115 -14.92 1.13 -7.70
CA SER A 115 -13.58 1.37 -7.13
C SER A 115 -13.68 1.72 -5.64
N PRO A 116 -12.75 1.24 -4.78
CA PRO A 116 -12.83 1.42 -3.31
C PRO A 116 -12.91 2.88 -2.84
N GLY A 117 -12.46 3.83 -3.66
CA GLY A 117 -12.54 5.27 -3.37
C GLY A 117 -13.95 5.86 -3.41
N VAL A 118 -14.92 5.21 -4.10
CA VAL A 118 -16.29 5.70 -4.22
C VAL A 118 -17.05 5.50 -2.90
N PRO A 119 -17.62 6.57 -2.29
CA PRO A 119 -18.29 6.48 -0.98
C PRO A 119 -19.70 5.92 -1.13
N LEU A 120 -19.87 4.60 -1.14
CA LEU A 120 -21.17 3.91 -1.36
C LEU A 120 -22.27 4.32 -0.38
N ASN A 121 -21.92 4.71 0.84
CA ASN A 121 -22.89 5.20 1.83
C ASN A 121 -23.51 6.57 1.48
N ARG A 122 -22.90 7.29 0.52
CA ARG A 122 -23.38 8.62 0.08
C ARG A 122 -23.64 8.68 -1.42
N HIS A 123 -23.07 7.75 -2.20
CA HIS A 123 -23.21 7.74 -3.65
C HIS A 123 -24.52 7.08 -4.06
N PRO A 124 -25.32 7.70 -4.95
CA PRO A 124 -26.65 7.19 -5.33
C PRO A 124 -26.62 5.87 -6.11
N ILE A 125 -25.44 5.43 -6.59
CA ILE A 125 -25.30 4.20 -7.39
C ILE A 125 -25.83 2.96 -6.68
N ALA A 126 -25.69 2.87 -5.35
CA ALA A 126 -26.17 1.73 -4.59
C ALA A 126 -27.71 1.59 -4.70
N ALA A 127 -28.42 2.69 -4.50
CA ALA A 127 -29.87 2.72 -4.64
C ALA A 127 -30.32 2.53 -6.10
N HIS A 128 -29.57 3.08 -7.05
CA HIS A 128 -29.84 2.95 -8.47
C HIS A 128 -29.67 1.51 -8.94
N ALA A 129 -28.55 0.86 -8.68
CA ALA A 129 -28.29 -0.53 -9.04
C ALA A 129 -29.33 -1.50 -8.41
N ALA A 130 -29.74 -1.23 -7.17
CA ALA A 130 -30.76 -2.03 -6.49
C ALA A 130 -32.13 -2.02 -7.20
N GLN A 131 -32.50 -0.93 -7.90
CA GLN A 131 -33.74 -0.85 -8.67
C GLN A 131 -33.80 -1.86 -9.82
N PHE A 132 -32.61 -2.22 -10.35
CA PHE A 132 -32.45 -3.16 -11.45
C PHE A 132 -31.97 -4.55 -10.99
N ALA A 133 -31.85 -4.77 -9.69
CA ALA A 133 -31.30 -5.98 -9.08
C ALA A 133 -29.87 -6.34 -9.59
N VAL A 134 -29.07 -5.31 -9.93
CA VAL A 134 -27.68 -5.47 -10.39
C VAL A 134 -26.75 -5.44 -9.18
N PRO A 135 -25.86 -6.44 -9.00
CA PRO A 135 -24.97 -6.49 -7.86
C PRO A 135 -23.88 -5.41 -7.95
N LEU A 136 -23.52 -4.85 -6.76
CA LEU A 136 -22.33 -4.05 -6.60
C LEU A 136 -21.19 -4.97 -6.23
N ILE A 137 -20.11 -4.92 -6.98
CA ILE A 137 -18.91 -5.76 -6.79
C ILE A 137 -17.64 -4.91 -6.87
N GLY A 138 -16.51 -5.47 -6.45
CA GLY A 138 -15.20 -4.85 -6.58
C GLY A 138 -14.29 -5.61 -7.55
N ASP A 139 -13.10 -5.06 -7.76
CA ASP A 139 -12.01 -5.70 -8.53
C ASP A 139 -11.59 -7.05 -7.93
N ILE A 140 -11.66 -7.18 -6.61
CA ILE A 140 -11.35 -8.42 -5.89
C ILE A 140 -12.40 -9.50 -6.16
N GLU A 141 -13.67 -9.15 -6.30
CA GLU A 141 -14.71 -10.10 -6.70
C GLU A 141 -14.50 -10.59 -8.13
N LEU A 142 -14.15 -9.70 -9.06
CA LEU A 142 -13.80 -10.10 -10.42
C LEU A 142 -12.59 -11.06 -10.43
N PHE A 143 -11.57 -10.77 -9.63
CA PHE A 143 -10.45 -11.72 -9.45
C PHE A 143 -10.95 -13.07 -8.92
N ALA A 144 -11.82 -13.08 -7.91
CA ALA A 144 -12.40 -14.29 -7.35
C ALA A 144 -13.16 -15.11 -8.42
N LEU A 145 -13.93 -14.45 -9.26
CA LEU A 145 -14.65 -15.08 -10.37
C LEU A 145 -13.72 -15.61 -11.47
N ALA A 146 -12.55 -15.00 -11.68
CA ALA A 146 -11.56 -15.45 -12.64
C ALA A 146 -10.71 -16.65 -12.13
N ARG A 147 -10.60 -16.84 -10.82
CA ARG A 147 -9.74 -17.86 -10.19
C ARG A 147 -9.87 -19.29 -10.74
N PRO A 148 -11.09 -19.81 -11.05
CA PRO A 148 -11.24 -21.16 -11.58
C PRO A 148 -10.51 -21.39 -12.91
N GLU A 149 -10.20 -20.33 -13.66
CA GLU A 149 -9.53 -20.41 -14.95
C GLU A 149 -8.01 -20.17 -14.84
N LEU A 150 -7.52 -19.75 -13.66
CA LEU A 150 -6.09 -19.55 -13.42
C LEU A 150 -5.39 -20.87 -13.05
N PRO A 151 -4.06 -20.97 -13.28
CA PRO A 151 -3.30 -22.13 -12.80
C PRO A 151 -3.54 -22.39 -11.30
N PRO A 152 -3.46 -23.63 -10.81
CA PRO A 152 -3.67 -23.96 -9.39
C PRO A 152 -2.82 -23.08 -8.49
N HIS A 153 -3.45 -22.36 -7.58
CA HIS A 153 -2.83 -21.34 -6.74
C HIS A 153 -3.52 -21.23 -5.37
N ARG A 154 -2.90 -20.53 -4.46
CA ARG A 154 -3.45 -20.19 -3.14
C ARG A 154 -3.65 -18.67 -3.01
N VAL A 155 -4.60 -18.29 -2.16
CA VAL A 155 -4.90 -16.89 -1.85
C VAL A 155 -4.80 -16.65 -0.36
N VAL A 156 -4.05 -15.62 0.01
CA VAL A 156 -3.96 -15.06 1.36
C VAL A 156 -4.69 -13.73 1.37
N GLY A 157 -5.71 -13.59 2.19
CA GLY A 157 -6.39 -12.32 2.45
C GLY A 157 -5.97 -11.73 3.79
N ILE A 158 -5.51 -10.48 3.81
CA ILE A 158 -5.03 -9.80 5.03
C ILE A 158 -5.81 -8.52 5.23
N THR A 159 -6.47 -8.38 6.38
CA THR A 159 -7.18 -7.17 6.78
C THR A 159 -6.83 -6.74 8.21
N GLY A 160 -7.30 -5.57 8.59
CA GLY A 160 -7.09 -4.94 9.89
C GLY A 160 -7.21 -3.42 9.78
N THR A 161 -7.17 -2.71 10.88
CA THR A 161 -7.03 -1.25 10.85
C THR A 161 -5.59 -0.89 10.52
N ASN A 162 -4.63 -1.42 11.24
CA ASN A 162 -3.20 -1.14 11.11
C ASN A 162 -2.40 -2.38 10.73
N GLY A 163 -1.18 -2.21 10.21
CA GLY A 163 -0.24 -3.30 9.91
C GLY A 163 -0.46 -4.03 8.58
N LYS A 164 -1.59 -3.86 7.90
CA LYS A 164 -1.93 -4.57 6.65
C LYS A 164 -0.81 -4.58 5.62
N SER A 165 -0.38 -3.41 5.19
CA SER A 165 0.62 -3.28 4.12
C SER A 165 1.96 -3.92 4.50
N THR A 166 2.41 -3.71 5.76
CA THR A 166 3.64 -4.30 6.26
C THR A 166 3.55 -5.82 6.29
N THR A 167 2.45 -6.37 6.81
CA THR A 167 2.24 -7.83 6.87
C THR A 167 2.14 -8.43 5.47
N THR A 168 1.40 -7.81 4.55
CA THR A 168 1.25 -8.26 3.15
C THR A 168 2.60 -8.30 2.44
N ALA A 169 3.37 -7.21 2.51
CA ALA A 169 4.69 -7.15 1.90
C ALA A 169 5.69 -8.11 2.55
N LEU A 170 5.62 -8.31 3.86
CA LEU A 170 6.47 -9.24 4.59
C LEU A 170 6.18 -10.70 4.21
N VAL A 171 4.89 -11.10 4.12
CA VAL A 171 4.49 -12.42 3.64
C VAL A 171 4.98 -12.64 2.22
N HIS A 172 4.75 -11.68 1.32
CA HIS A 172 5.24 -11.73 -0.06
C HIS A 172 6.78 -11.87 -0.11
N HIS A 173 7.51 -11.09 0.69
CA HIS A 173 8.98 -11.16 0.75
C HIS A 173 9.47 -12.54 1.24
N ILE A 174 8.85 -13.09 2.29
CA ILE A 174 9.21 -14.42 2.82
C ILE A 174 8.96 -15.50 1.76
N LEU A 175 7.78 -15.48 1.10
CA LEU A 175 7.43 -16.43 0.04
C LEU A 175 8.41 -16.35 -1.13
N LYS A 176 8.70 -15.15 -1.61
CA LYS A 176 9.67 -14.89 -2.68
C LYS A 176 11.06 -15.40 -2.32
N SER A 177 11.52 -15.13 -1.10
CA SER A 177 12.82 -15.59 -0.59
C SER A 177 12.88 -17.11 -0.42
N ALA A 178 11.72 -17.76 -0.21
CA ALA A 178 11.59 -19.21 -0.15
C ALA A 178 11.45 -19.87 -1.55
N GLY A 179 11.49 -19.09 -2.63
CA GLY A 179 11.35 -19.60 -4.00
C GLY A 179 9.91 -19.92 -4.41
N VAL A 180 8.91 -19.45 -3.66
CA VAL A 180 7.49 -19.63 -3.99
C VAL A 180 7.08 -18.53 -4.97
N PRO A 181 6.51 -18.85 -6.16
CA PRO A 181 5.93 -17.85 -7.05
C PRO A 181 4.86 -17.06 -6.31
N THR A 182 5.00 -15.75 -6.24
CA THR A 182 4.08 -14.94 -5.43
C THR A 182 3.97 -13.53 -5.97
N THR A 183 2.82 -12.93 -5.77
CA THR A 183 2.56 -11.52 -6.02
C THR A 183 1.70 -10.95 -4.90
N MET A 184 1.72 -9.63 -4.75
CA MET A 184 0.84 -8.92 -3.82
C MET A 184 -0.09 -7.97 -4.58
N GLY A 185 -1.29 -7.79 -4.05
CA GLY A 185 -2.32 -6.96 -4.67
C GLY A 185 -3.40 -6.51 -3.70
N GLY A 186 -4.50 -6.01 -4.24
CA GLY A 186 -5.59 -5.42 -3.47
C GLY A 186 -5.34 -3.93 -3.19
N ASN A 187 -5.30 -3.54 -1.94
CA ASN A 187 -5.09 -2.14 -1.54
C ASN A 187 -3.62 -1.69 -1.58
N ILE A 188 -2.71 -2.56 -1.98
CA ILE A 188 -1.26 -2.31 -2.12
C ILE A 188 -0.75 -2.88 -3.45
N GLY A 189 0.31 -2.30 -3.97
CA GLY A 189 0.98 -2.78 -5.18
C GLY A 189 0.21 -2.48 -6.46
N LEU A 190 0.38 -3.32 -7.46
CA LEU A 190 -0.37 -3.25 -8.70
C LEU A 190 -1.80 -3.78 -8.51
N PRO A 191 -2.81 -3.19 -9.17
CA PRO A 191 -4.16 -3.75 -9.20
C PRO A 191 -4.13 -5.23 -9.58
N ILE A 192 -4.91 -6.05 -8.86
CA ILE A 192 -4.82 -7.51 -9.04
C ILE A 192 -5.13 -7.95 -10.49
N LEU A 193 -6.08 -7.29 -11.14
CA LEU A 193 -6.45 -7.62 -12.52
C LEU A 193 -5.40 -7.20 -13.56
N ALA A 194 -4.54 -6.22 -13.24
CA ALA A 194 -3.43 -5.82 -14.11
C ALA A 194 -2.25 -6.81 -14.08
N GLN A 195 -2.23 -7.73 -13.14
CA GLN A 195 -1.11 -8.65 -12.94
C GLN A 195 -1.18 -9.85 -13.88
N GLU A 196 -0.02 -10.43 -14.19
CA GLU A 196 0.03 -11.69 -14.94
C GLU A 196 -0.37 -12.86 -14.03
N PRO A 197 -1.06 -13.88 -14.58
CA PRO A 197 -1.35 -15.10 -13.85
C PRO A 197 -0.08 -15.75 -13.30
N LEU A 198 -0.11 -16.15 -12.02
CA LEU A 198 1.00 -16.88 -11.43
C LEU A 198 1.04 -18.32 -11.98
N PRO A 199 2.23 -18.93 -12.07
CA PRO A 199 2.35 -20.36 -12.41
C PRO A 199 1.75 -21.23 -11.31
N GLU A 200 1.58 -22.53 -11.62
CA GLU A 200 1.08 -23.52 -10.65
C GLU A 200 1.86 -23.48 -9.32
N GLY A 201 1.14 -23.56 -8.20
CA GLY A 201 1.68 -23.45 -6.87
C GLY A 201 1.92 -22.00 -6.40
N GLY A 202 1.55 -21.03 -7.21
CA GLY A 202 1.67 -19.61 -6.88
C GLY A 202 0.79 -19.18 -5.71
N VAL A 203 1.15 -18.08 -5.06
CA VAL A 203 0.42 -17.50 -3.93
C VAL A 203 0.13 -16.02 -4.17
N TYR A 204 -1.14 -15.67 -4.25
CA TYR A 204 -1.61 -14.27 -4.27
C TYR A 204 -1.76 -13.77 -2.84
N VAL A 205 -1.06 -12.72 -2.46
CA VAL A 205 -1.13 -12.10 -1.12
C VAL A 205 -1.88 -10.78 -1.24
N LEU A 206 -3.11 -10.73 -0.74
CA LEU A 206 -4.02 -9.60 -0.94
C LEU A 206 -4.17 -8.78 0.34
N GLU A 207 -3.81 -7.51 0.27
CA GLU A 207 -4.22 -6.52 1.28
C GLU A 207 -5.65 -6.10 1.01
N LEU A 208 -6.55 -6.28 1.96
CA LEU A 208 -7.97 -5.99 1.79
C LEU A 208 -8.44 -4.92 2.80
N SER A 209 -8.92 -3.81 2.27
CA SER A 209 -9.66 -2.81 3.05
C SER A 209 -11.08 -3.32 3.36
N SER A 210 -11.73 -2.75 4.38
CA SER A 210 -13.13 -3.05 4.65
C SER A 210 -14.04 -2.77 3.44
N TYR A 211 -13.76 -1.73 2.68
CA TYR A 211 -14.52 -1.38 1.47
C TYR A 211 -14.40 -2.43 0.36
N GLN A 212 -13.21 -3.01 0.18
CA GLN A 212 -13.02 -4.10 -0.77
C GLN A 212 -13.73 -5.37 -0.31
N ILE A 213 -13.68 -5.66 1.01
CA ILE A 213 -14.39 -6.81 1.59
C ILE A 213 -15.90 -6.68 1.41
N ASP A 214 -16.46 -5.47 1.57
CA ASP A 214 -17.89 -5.21 1.37
C ASP A 214 -18.36 -5.50 -0.08
N LEU A 215 -17.47 -5.35 -1.04
CA LEU A 215 -17.72 -5.58 -2.47
C LEU A 215 -17.21 -6.95 -2.95
N THR A 216 -16.85 -7.84 -2.04
CA THR A 216 -16.32 -9.18 -2.33
C THR A 216 -17.22 -10.23 -1.69
N HIS A 217 -17.54 -11.30 -2.44
CA HIS A 217 -18.49 -12.32 -2.01
C HIS A 217 -17.96 -13.75 -2.13
N SER A 218 -17.06 -14.02 -3.09
CA SER A 218 -16.66 -15.38 -3.50
C SER A 218 -15.16 -15.65 -3.44
N LEU A 219 -14.38 -14.84 -2.72
CA LEU A 219 -12.91 -14.90 -2.77
C LEU A 219 -12.31 -16.26 -2.36
N ALA A 220 -12.88 -16.95 -1.37
CA ALA A 220 -12.45 -18.27 -0.90
C ALA A 220 -10.94 -18.34 -0.59
N CYS A 221 -10.49 -17.60 0.44
CA CYS A 221 -9.09 -17.58 0.87
C CYS A 221 -8.61 -18.93 1.40
N ASP A 222 -7.38 -19.33 1.08
CA ASP A 222 -6.68 -20.44 1.70
C ASP A 222 -6.18 -20.06 3.10
N VAL A 223 -5.81 -18.77 3.28
CA VAL A 223 -5.51 -18.18 4.57
C VAL A 223 -6.16 -16.81 4.66
N ALA A 224 -6.97 -16.58 5.68
CA ALA A 224 -7.60 -15.30 5.98
C ALA A 224 -7.07 -14.75 7.31
N ALA A 225 -6.52 -13.53 7.31
CA ALA A 225 -5.92 -12.93 8.50
C ALA A 225 -6.57 -11.59 8.88
N LEU A 226 -6.99 -11.47 10.14
CA LEU A 226 -7.45 -10.24 10.77
C LEU A 226 -6.43 -9.80 11.82
N LEU A 227 -5.72 -8.69 11.57
CA LEU A 227 -4.61 -8.25 12.40
C LEU A 227 -5.06 -7.51 13.67
N ASN A 228 -5.95 -6.56 13.51
CA ASN A 228 -6.51 -5.73 14.58
C ASN A 228 -7.71 -4.93 14.06
N VAL A 229 -8.56 -4.45 14.97
CA VAL A 229 -9.62 -3.50 14.64
C VAL A 229 -9.66 -2.42 15.72
N THR A 230 -9.37 -1.20 15.34
CA THR A 230 -9.54 0.00 16.15
C THR A 230 -10.49 0.96 15.44
N PRO A 231 -11.20 1.87 16.14
CA PRO A 231 -12.11 2.80 15.49
C PRO A 231 -11.43 3.59 14.38
N ASP A 232 -11.96 3.46 13.17
CA ASP A 232 -11.50 4.16 11.97
C ASP A 232 -12.62 4.21 10.93
N HIS A 233 -12.56 5.12 9.96
CA HIS A 233 -13.53 5.21 8.85
C HIS A 233 -15.00 5.31 9.29
N LEU A 234 -15.30 5.90 10.47
CA LEU A 234 -16.65 6.02 11.00
C LEU A 234 -17.54 6.96 10.16
N ASP A 235 -16.98 7.71 9.24
CA ASP A 235 -17.69 8.48 8.22
C ASP A 235 -18.30 7.61 7.10
N ARG A 236 -17.85 6.36 6.98
CA ARG A 236 -18.24 5.38 5.96
C ARG A 236 -19.15 4.27 6.49
N TYR A 237 -19.18 4.06 7.81
CA TYR A 237 -19.98 3.05 8.50
C TYR A 237 -20.91 3.72 9.52
N TYR A 238 -22.01 3.07 9.87
CA TYR A 238 -22.94 3.58 10.89
C TYR A 238 -22.39 3.49 12.31
N GLY A 239 -21.19 2.91 12.48
CA GLY A 239 -20.48 2.80 13.75
C GLY A 239 -19.39 1.75 13.73
N TYR A 240 -18.74 1.59 14.88
CA TYR A 240 -17.64 0.64 15.04
C TYR A 240 -18.06 -0.82 14.79
N ALA A 241 -19.29 -1.21 15.21
CA ALA A 241 -19.79 -2.56 15.02
C ALA A 241 -19.90 -2.96 13.53
N ASP A 242 -20.37 -2.05 12.67
CA ASP A 242 -20.49 -2.31 11.23
C ASP A 242 -19.10 -2.39 10.57
N TYR A 243 -18.18 -1.53 11.00
CA TYR A 243 -16.79 -1.57 10.53
C TYR A 243 -16.08 -2.88 10.93
N LEU A 244 -16.30 -3.34 12.17
CA LEU A 244 -15.81 -4.64 12.65
C LEU A 244 -16.41 -5.78 11.84
N ALA A 245 -17.75 -5.78 11.65
CA ALA A 245 -18.46 -6.80 10.88
C ALA A 245 -17.93 -6.88 9.42
N ALA A 246 -17.69 -5.73 8.77
CA ALA A 246 -17.13 -5.69 7.43
C ALA A 246 -15.77 -6.43 7.35
N LYS A 247 -14.89 -6.26 8.34
CA LYS A 247 -13.59 -6.95 8.36
C LYS A 247 -13.70 -8.44 8.68
N ILE A 248 -14.59 -8.80 9.60
CA ILE A 248 -14.83 -10.20 10.00
C ILE A 248 -15.34 -11.03 8.81
N ARG A 249 -16.10 -10.43 7.88
CA ARG A 249 -16.54 -11.11 6.65
C ARG A 249 -15.41 -11.76 5.87
N LEU A 250 -14.17 -11.24 5.93
CA LEU A 250 -13.04 -11.90 5.29
C LEU A 250 -12.80 -13.32 5.83
N LEU A 251 -12.99 -13.52 7.14
CA LEU A 251 -12.83 -14.83 7.77
C LEU A 251 -13.95 -15.80 7.34
N ALA A 252 -15.16 -15.30 7.09
CA ALA A 252 -16.26 -16.09 6.56
C ALA A 252 -16.08 -16.46 5.07
N MET A 253 -15.25 -15.73 4.34
CA MET A 253 -14.91 -15.99 2.93
C MET A 253 -13.71 -16.94 2.76
N GLN A 254 -13.30 -17.68 3.77
CA GLN A 254 -12.26 -18.71 3.62
C GLN A 254 -12.83 -20.00 3.00
N ARG A 255 -11.94 -20.82 2.46
CA ARG A 255 -12.28 -22.19 2.05
C ARG A 255 -12.64 -23.03 3.25
N GLN A 256 -13.38 -24.13 3.02
CA GLN A 256 -13.76 -25.06 4.09
C GLN A 256 -12.54 -25.68 4.82
N ASP A 257 -11.41 -25.85 4.10
CA ASP A 257 -10.11 -26.32 4.61
C ASP A 257 -9.10 -25.16 4.81
N GLY A 258 -9.58 -23.93 4.78
CA GLY A 258 -8.76 -22.72 4.94
C GLY A 258 -8.37 -22.47 6.40
N VAL A 259 -7.39 -21.60 6.59
CA VAL A 259 -6.88 -21.21 7.91
C VAL A 259 -7.30 -19.77 8.21
N ALA A 260 -8.10 -19.57 9.26
CA ALA A 260 -8.37 -18.25 9.80
C ALA A 260 -7.35 -17.90 10.89
N ILE A 261 -6.74 -16.71 10.75
CA ILE A 261 -5.76 -16.19 11.70
C ILE A 261 -6.33 -14.88 12.27
N VAL A 262 -6.46 -14.84 13.59
CA VAL A 262 -6.92 -13.66 14.31
C VAL A 262 -5.87 -13.28 15.34
N ALA A 263 -5.31 -12.08 15.22
CA ALA A 263 -4.44 -11.54 16.25
C ALA A 263 -5.31 -11.14 17.44
N SER A 264 -5.14 -11.81 18.56
CA SER A 264 -5.91 -11.54 19.78
C SER A 264 -5.28 -10.40 20.57
N GLY A 265 -6.10 -9.79 21.41
CA GLY A 265 -5.68 -8.97 22.53
C GLY A 265 -6.42 -7.66 22.72
N GLU A 266 -7.17 -7.14 21.75
CA GLU A 266 -7.81 -5.84 21.91
C GLU A 266 -9.27 -5.82 21.49
N ASN A 267 -10.12 -5.28 22.39
CA ASN A 267 -11.43 -4.67 22.14
C ASN A 267 -12.46 -5.47 21.32
N GLY A 268 -12.98 -6.56 21.87
CA GLY A 268 -14.19 -7.20 21.32
C GLY A 268 -14.00 -7.97 20.00
N VAL A 269 -12.77 -8.02 19.45
CA VAL A 269 -12.48 -8.79 18.23
C VAL A 269 -12.68 -10.29 18.50
N ALA A 270 -12.29 -10.74 19.68
CA ALA A 270 -12.44 -12.12 20.11
C ALA A 270 -13.91 -12.54 20.21
N GLU A 271 -14.71 -11.74 20.89
CA GLU A 271 -16.15 -12.00 21.07
C GLU A 271 -16.90 -11.92 19.72
N ALA A 272 -16.53 -10.98 18.87
CA ALA A 272 -17.15 -10.84 17.56
C ALA A 272 -16.77 -11.99 16.61
N VAL A 273 -15.56 -12.51 16.71
CA VAL A 273 -15.14 -13.70 15.94
C VAL A 273 -15.79 -14.97 16.48
N MET A 274 -15.96 -15.08 17.79
CA MET A 274 -16.71 -16.20 18.40
C MET A 274 -18.20 -16.16 18.09
N ALA A 275 -18.74 -15.00 17.74
CA ALA A 275 -20.12 -14.85 17.27
C ALA A 275 -20.30 -15.18 15.77
N LEU A 276 -19.22 -15.44 15.03
CA LEU A 276 -19.28 -16.05 13.70
C LEU A 276 -19.81 -17.49 13.88
N ASP A 277 -20.88 -17.76 13.16
CA ASP A 277 -21.68 -18.97 13.18
C ASP A 277 -20.85 -20.26 13.38
N GLU A 278 -21.40 -21.23 14.09
CA GLU A 278 -20.77 -22.50 14.50
C GLU A 278 -20.20 -23.36 13.33
N GLY A 279 -20.26 -22.87 12.09
CA GLY A 279 -19.76 -23.52 10.89
C GLY A 279 -18.39 -23.02 10.37
N ALA A 280 -17.86 -21.92 10.87
CA ALA A 280 -16.51 -21.48 10.51
C ALA A 280 -15.51 -22.17 11.47
N GLU A 281 -14.86 -23.24 11.02
CA GLU A 281 -13.72 -23.80 11.77
C GLU A 281 -12.62 -22.73 11.85
N LEU A 282 -12.61 -21.98 12.97
CA LEU A 282 -11.50 -21.13 13.35
C LEU A 282 -10.32 -22.03 13.67
N THR A 283 -9.55 -22.37 12.67
CA THR A 283 -8.51 -23.41 12.77
C THR A 283 -7.32 -22.99 13.62
N GLN A 284 -7.09 -21.71 13.83
CA GLN A 284 -6.05 -21.23 14.75
C GLN A 284 -6.37 -19.86 15.34
N TRP A 285 -6.78 -19.84 16.60
CA TRP A 285 -6.81 -18.68 17.47
C TRP A 285 -5.42 -18.41 18.02
N PHE A 286 -4.87 -17.24 17.81
CA PHE A 286 -3.60 -16.84 18.39
C PHE A 286 -3.79 -15.66 19.35
N GLY A 287 -4.27 -16.01 20.54
CA GLY A 287 -4.10 -15.23 21.74
C GLY A 287 -2.87 -15.75 22.46
N GLY A 288 -1.75 -15.09 22.32
CA GLY A 288 -0.53 -15.44 23.02
C GLY A 288 0.32 -14.19 23.25
N ASP A 289 1.17 -14.26 24.23
CA ASP A 289 2.12 -13.22 24.57
C ASP A 289 3.23 -13.17 23.50
N TYR A 290 2.81 -12.81 22.24
CA TYR A 290 3.75 -12.65 21.11
C TYR A 290 4.84 -11.61 21.42
N GLN A 291 4.63 -10.76 22.43
CA GLN A 291 5.60 -9.75 22.83
C GLN A 291 6.83 -10.40 23.46
N THR A 292 6.67 -11.43 24.26
CA THR A 292 7.80 -12.10 24.93
C THR A 292 8.63 -12.94 23.97
N ASP A 293 8.00 -13.67 23.05
CA ASP A 293 8.71 -14.57 22.12
C ASP A 293 9.52 -13.81 21.05
N PHE A 294 9.06 -12.63 20.62
CA PHE A 294 9.64 -11.89 19.51
C PHE A 294 10.58 -10.74 19.91
N ILE A 295 10.47 -10.19 21.12
CA ILE A 295 11.33 -9.07 21.56
C ILE A 295 12.83 -9.41 21.44
N HIS A 296 13.21 -10.62 21.78
CA HIS A 296 14.62 -11.06 21.70
C HIS A 296 15.09 -11.28 20.26
N GLU A 297 14.22 -11.77 19.36
CA GLU A 297 14.57 -11.97 17.96
C GLU A 297 14.52 -10.65 17.14
N GLN A 298 13.69 -9.69 17.56
CA GLN A 298 13.42 -8.45 16.83
C GLN A 298 14.66 -7.56 16.64
N SER A 299 15.63 -7.64 17.54
CA SER A 299 16.93 -6.94 17.40
C SER A 299 17.67 -7.31 16.12
N GLY A 300 17.42 -8.51 15.59
CA GLY A 300 17.97 -8.97 14.30
C GLY A 300 17.13 -8.57 13.06
N TRP A 301 16.07 -7.77 13.19
CA TRP A 301 15.17 -7.35 12.11
C TRP A 301 15.09 -5.83 12.01
N PRO A 302 16.07 -5.16 11.40
CA PRO A 302 16.22 -3.69 11.47
C PRO A 302 14.99 -2.90 11.01
N SER A 303 14.25 -3.39 10.01
CA SER A 303 13.04 -2.74 9.47
C SER A 303 11.75 -3.11 10.21
N LEU A 304 11.82 -4.05 11.17
CA LEU A 304 10.65 -4.57 11.90
C LEU A 304 10.73 -4.26 13.40
N GLN A 305 11.26 -3.12 13.76
CA GLN A 305 11.38 -2.71 15.17
C GLN A 305 10.04 -2.23 15.75
N GLY A 306 9.91 -2.32 17.05
CA GLY A 306 8.74 -1.87 17.81
C GLY A 306 7.62 -2.91 17.94
N PRO A 307 6.70 -2.74 18.92
CA PRO A 307 5.70 -3.74 19.26
C PRO A 307 4.69 -3.97 18.12
N HIS A 308 4.33 -2.95 17.36
CA HIS A 308 3.45 -3.07 16.20
C HIS A 308 4.06 -3.95 15.08
N ASN A 309 5.38 -3.87 14.87
CA ASN A 309 6.07 -4.72 13.89
C ASN A 309 6.33 -6.13 14.45
N ALA A 310 6.41 -6.31 15.75
CA ALA A 310 6.39 -7.64 16.36
C ALA A 310 5.07 -8.37 16.03
N GLN A 311 3.94 -7.68 16.14
CA GLN A 311 2.63 -8.21 15.73
C GLN A 311 2.58 -8.55 14.23
N ASN A 312 3.07 -7.64 13.37
CA ASN A 312 3.11 -7.86 11.92
C ASN A 312 3.99 -9.07 11.55
N ALA A 313 5.18 -9.18 12.17
CA ALA A 313 6.11 -10.28 11.95
C ALA A 313 5.55 -11.62 12.43
N TRP A 314 4.87 -11.61 13.58
CA TRP A 314 4.18 -12.78 14.09
C TRP A 314 3.08 -13.25 13.13
N ALA A 315 2.20 -12.35 12.70
CA ALA A 315 1.13 -12.67 11.74
C ALA A 315 1.71 -13.24 10.43
N ALA A 316 2.75 -12.61 9.88
CA ALA A 316 3.42 -13.08 8.68
C ALA A 316 4.04 -14.47 8.87
N ARG A 317 4.67 -14.76 10.04
CA ARG A 317 5.20 -16.09 10.38
C ARG A 317 4.10 -17.13 10.37
N VAL A 318 2.98 -16.87 11.02
CA VAL A 318 1.86 -17.81 11.10
C VAL A 318 1.24 -18.07 9.72
N ILE A 319 1.02 -17.02 8.94
CA ILE A 319 0.54 -17.13 7.55
C ILE A 319 1.48 -18.04 6.74
N CYS A 320 2.79 -17.77 6.80
CA CYS A 320 3.78 -18.54 6.05
C CYS A 320 3.87 -20.00 6.53
N LEU A 321 3.71 -20.29 7.84
CA LEU A 321 3.63 -21.64 8.37
C LEU A 321 2.39 -22.38 7.87
N ALA A 322 1.22 -21.73 7.84
CA ALA A 322 -0.01 -22.28 7.28
C ALA A 322 0.14 -22.61 5.77
N LEU A 323 0.96 -21.86 5.08
CA LEU A 323 1.32 -22.12 3.68
C LEU A 323 2.43 -23.20 3.53
N GLY A 324 2.92 -23.82 4.61
CA GLY A 324 3.92 -24.86 4.56
C GLY A 324 5.36 -24.36 4.33
N VAL A 325 5.63 -23.07 4.53
CA VAL A 325 6.99 -22.51 4.41
C VAL A 325 7.86 -22.97 5.59
N LYS A 326 9.09 -23.40 5.30
CA LYS A 326 10.03 -23.85 6.32
C LYS A 326 10.40 -22.73 7.30
N ARG A 327 10.48 -23.03 8.59
CA ARG A 327 10.85 -22.04 9.64
C ARG A 327 12.16 -21.31 9.36
N SER A 328 13.16 -21.99 8.79
CA SER A 328 14.44 -21.37 8.41
C SER A 328 14.29 -20.29 7.32
N CYS A 329 13.42 -20.52 6.32
CA CYS A 329 13.12 -19.53 5.27
C CYS A 329 12.38 -18.34 5.87
N ILE A 330 11.43 -18.58 6.79
CA ILE A 330 10.71 -17.50 7.47
C ILE A 330 11.68 -16.64 8.28
N SER A 331 12.52 -17.26 9.11
CA SER A 331 13.52 -16.53 9.91
C SER A 331 14.53 -15.75 9.04
N SER A 332 14.90 -16.30 7.87
CA SER A 332 15.75 -15.60 6.91
C SER A 332 15.04 -14.40 6.31
N GLY A 333 13.76 -14.58 5.90
CA GLY A 333 12.96 -13.51 5.31
C GLY A 333 12.67 -12.37 6.30
N LEU A 334 12.41 -12.67 7.57
CA LEU A 334 12.25 -11.65 8.62
C LEU A 334 13.51 -10.79 8.78
N ARG A 335 14.70 -11.40 8.72
CA ARG A 335 15.98 -10.67 8.81
C ARG A 335 16.30 -9.84 7.58
N SER A 336 15.91 -10.32 6.39
CA SER A 336 16.24 -9.68 5.12
C SER A 336 15.17 -8.71 4.61
N PHE A 337 14.05 -8.58 5.32
CA PHE A 337 12.97 -7.68 4.90
C PHE A 337 13.44 -6.22 4.96
N PRO A 338 13.45 -5.50 3.84
CA PRO A 338 13.96 -4.12 3.81
C PRO A 338 12.98 -3.09 4.39
N GLY A 339 11.75 -3.49 4.71
CA GLY A 339 10.64 -2.59 5.00
C GLY A 339 9.84 -2.25 3.74
N LEU A 340 8.76 -1.50 3.92
CA LEU A 340 8.04 -0.89 2.81
C LEU A 340 8.71 0.45 2.46
N PRO A 341 8.72 0.85 1.18
CA PRO A 341 9.14 2.19 0.79
C PRO A 341 8.44 3.25 1.65
N HIS A 342 9.23 4.15 2.21
CA HIS A 342 8.75 5.29 3.01
C HIS A 342 7.96 4.94 4.28
N ARG A 343 7.98 3.68 4.74
CA ARG A 343 7.35 3.23 5.98
C ARG A 343 8.33 2.40 6.81
N MET A 344 8.92 3.01 7.84
CA MET A 344 9.95 2.39 8.67
C MET A 344 11.04 1.69 7.83
N GLU A 345 11.30 2.24 6.65
CA GLU A 345 12.23 1.69 5.69
C GLU A 345 13.69 1.90 6.13
N LEU A 346 14.44 0.83 6.27
CA LEU A 346 15.89 0.95 6.46
C LEU A 346 16.54 1.37 5.15
N VAL A 347 16.99 2.63 5.08
CA VAL A 347 17.67 3.20 3.91
C VAL A 347 19.15 2.85 3.90
N ALA A 348 19.81 3.00 5.05
CA ALA A 348 21.23 2.71 5.21
C ALA A 348 21.57 2.33 6.65
N THR A 349 22.69 1.61 6.78
CA THR A 349 23.44 1.48 8.05
C THR A 349 24.84 2.00 7.80
N HIS A 350 25.25 3.04 8.51
CA HIS A 350 26.58 3.65 8.35
C HIS A 350 27.19 3.96 9.72
N ASN A 351 28.41 3.47 9.97
CA ASN A 351 29.13 3.62 11.26
C ASN A 351 28.27 3.22 12.48
N GLY A 352 27.48 2.14 12.37
CA GLY A 352 26.60 1.70 13.44
C GLY A 352 25.32 2.54 13.63
N VAL A 353 25.08 3.57 12.79
CA VAL A 353 23.86 4.40 12.78
C VAL A 353 22.87 3.83 11.78
N LEU A 354 21.61 3.69 12.20
CA LEU A 354 20.50 3.32 11.31
C LEU A 354 19.86 4.58 10.71
N TYR A 355 19.57 4.56 9.41
CA TYR A 355 18.85 5.63 8.72
C TYR A 355 17.50 5.09 8.28
N ILE A 356 16.41 5.61 8.90
CA ILE A 356 15.05 5.09 8.74
C ILE A 356 14.16 6.13 8.08
N ASN A 357 13.55 5.74 6.98
CA ASN A 357 12.59 6.52 6.21
C ASN A 357 11.15 6.12 6.56
N ASP A 358 10.47 6.99 7.27
CA ASP A 358 9.05 6.85 7.61
C ASP A 358 8.25 8.06 7.09
N SER A 359 8.58 8.50 5.87
CA SER A 359 7.94 9.67 5.23
C SER A 359 6.42 9.53 5.11
N LYS A 360 5.89 8.31 5.11
CA LYS A 360 4.45 8.03 5.09
C LYS A 360 3.72 8.39 6.39
N ALA A 361 4.44 8.65 7.48
CA ALA A 361 3.88 9.16 8.75
C ALA A 361 3.46 10.63 8.61
N THR A 362 2.31 10.86 7.98
CA THR A 362 1.79 12.20 7.63
C THR A 362 0.87 12.80 8.72
N ASN A 363 0.81 12.20 9.90
CA ASN A 363 0.11 12.66 11.10
C ASN A 363 0.78 12.09 12.35
N GLN A 364 0.38 12.57 13.53
CA GLN A 364 0.96 12.18 14.82
C GLN A 364 0.74 10.70 15.13
N ALA A 365 -0.48 10.19 14.96
CA ALA A 365 -0.84 8.78 15.22
C ALA A 365 0.03 7.80 14.40
N SER A 366 0.44 8.21 13.20
CA SER A 366 1.34 7.41 12.35
C SER A 366 2.80 7.50 12.79
N ALA A 367 3.24 8.62 13.39
CA ALA A 367 4.62 8.82 13.82
C ALA A 367 4.91 8.21 15.20
N ALA A 368 3.92 8.15 16.10
CA ALA A 368 4.09 7.60 17.44
C ALA A 368 4.70 6.18 17.45
N PRO A 369 4.25 5.22 16.63
CA PRO A 369 4.86 3.89 16.56
C PRO A 369 6.33 3.90 16.12
N ALA A 370 6.73 4.85 15.27
CA ALA A 370 8.12 4.97 14.83
C ALA A 370 9.05 5.44 15.95
N LEU A 371 8.61 6.40 16.75
CA LEU A 371 9.34 6.85 17.95
C LEU A 371 9.39 5.73 19.01
N ALA A 372 8.29 5.03 19.22
CA ALA A 372 8.21 3.90 20.16
C ALA A 372 9.16 2.75 19.80
N ALA A 373 9.48 2.59 18.51
CA ALA A 373 10.30 1.48 18.01
C ALA A 373 11.77 1.52 18.47
N TYR A 374 12.27 2.68 18.89
CA TYR A 374 13.68 2.87 19.26
C TYR A 374 13.83 3.45 20.67
N PRO A 375 13.55 2.67 21.72
CA PRO A 375 13.67 3.14 23.09
C PRO A 375 15.13 3.52 23.43
N PRO A 376 15.34 4.29 24.50
CA PRO A 376 16.67 4.60 25.01
C PRO A 376 17.51 3.34 25.19
N LEU A 377 18.76 3.39 24.77
CA LEU A 377 19.72 2.31 24.97
C LEU A 377 20.62 2.63 26.17
N ASN A 378 20.65 1.76 27.17
CA ASN A 378 21.37 1.99 28.44
C ASN A 378 21.03 3.35 29.08
N GLY A 379 19.75 3.74 29.04
CA GLY A 379 19.25 5.01 29.55
C GLY A 379 19.58 6.25 28.70
N ARG A 380 20.22 6.08 27.54
CA ARG A 380 20.55 7.17 26.60
C ARG A 380 19.51 7.26 25.49
N PRO A 381 18.81 8.40 25.29
CA PRO A 381 18.04 8.68 24.10
C PRO A 381 18.90 8.54 22.84
N ARG A 382 18.35 7.96 21.77
CA ARG A 382 19.14 7.63 20.57
C ARG A 382 18.48 8.00 19.23
N ILE A 383 17.28 8.56 19.24
CA ILE A 383 16.64 9.01 18.01
C ILE A 383 17.11 10.41 17.66
N GLN A 384 17.68 10.57 16.49
CA GLN A 384 17.90 11.84 15.80
C GLN A 384 16.66 12.07 14.94
N TRP A 385 15.65 12.73 15.52
CA TRP A 385 14.29 12.80 14.96
C TRP A 385 14.12 13.96 13.98
N ILE A 386 13.79 13.68 12.71
CA ILE A 386 13.50 14.67 11.67
C ILE A 386 11.98 14.81 11.57
N VAL A 387 11.45 15.97 11.94
CA VAL A 387 10.02 16.25 12.12
C VAL A 387 9.62 17.57 11.49
N GLY A 388 8.46 17.59 10.78
CA GLY A 388 7.94 18.81 10.16
C GLY A 388 7.37 18.57 8.77
N GLY A 389 6.95 19.68 8.15
CA GLY A 389 6.15 19.71 6.92
C GLY A 389 4.90 20.52 7.14
N GLN A 390 3.79 20.19 6.47
CA GLN A 390 2.50 20.83 6.65
C GLN A 390 1.66 20.08 7.71
N ALA A 391 1.48 20.68 8.89
CA ALA A 391 0.73 20.06 9.97
C ALA A 391 -0.77 19.97 9.64
N LYS A 392 -1.39 18.83 9.93
CA LYS A 392 -2.84 18.63 9.79
C LYS A 392 -3.61 19.07 11.04
N GLU A 393 -2.96 19.01 12.19
CA GLU A 393 -3.51 19.32 13.51
C GLU A 393 -2.50 20.14 14.31
N PRO A 394 -2.97 21.05 15.17
CA PRO A 394 -2.07 21.82 16.02
C PRO A 394 -1.48 20.94 17.14
N GLY A 395 -0.20 21.15 17.45
CA GLY A 395 0.47 20.48 18.57
C GLY A 395 1.13 19.16 18.23
N LEU A 396 1.64 18.46 19.26
CA LEU A 396 2.31 17.16 19.18
C LEU A 396 1.90 16.26 20.36
N HIS A 397 0.63 16.33 20.77
CA HIS A 397 0.13 15.70 22.00
C HIS A 397 0.26 14.18 22.00
N GLU A 398 0.01 13.53 20.84
CA GLU A 398 0.08 12.08 20.72
C GLU A 398 1.53 11.55 20.72
N LEU A 399 2.51 12.44 20.57
CA LEU A 399 3.93 12.09 20.54
C LEU A 399 4.64 12.38 21.88
N ALA A 400 3.96 13.06 22.82
CA ALA A 400 4.56 13.50 24.08
C ALA A 400 5.21 12.34 24.86
N ASP A 401 4.54 11.19 24.92
CA ASP A 401 5.00 10.01 25.65
C ASP A 401 6.30 9.41 25.08
N TRP A 402 6.66 9.72 23.82
CA TRP A 402 7.80 9.14 23.12
C TRP A 402 8.97 10.12 22.95
N THR A 403 8.80 11.39 23.31
CA THR A 403 9.84 12.41 23.14
C THR A 403 11.11 12.08 23.92
N HIS A 404 11.00 11.38 25.04
CA HIS A 404 12.15 10.94 25.85
C HIS A 404 13.04 9.89 25.15
N HIS A 405 12.62 9.30 23.99
CA HIS A 405 13.45 8.48 23.12
C HIS A 405 14.39 9.31 22.22
N CYS A 406 14.05 10.60 22.02
CA CYS A 406 14.74 11.48 21.09
C CYS A 406 15.96 12.13 21.74
N ALA A 407 17.10 11.99 21.12
CA ALA A 407 18.33 12.67 21.49
C ALA A 407 18.30 14.14 21.04
N VAL A 408 17.79 14.37 19.81
CA VAL A 408 17.61 15.69 19.21
C VAL A 408 16.42 15.65 18.25
N ALA A 409 15.64 16.74 18.17
CA ALA A 409 14.63 16.95 17.14
C ALA A 409 15.10 17.99 16.12
N TYR A 410 15.08 17.64 14.85
CA TYR A 410 15.43 18.50 13.72
C TYR A 410 14.14 18.93 13.03
N THR A 411 13.75 20.18 13.24
CA THR A 411 12.47 20.70 12.75
C THR A 411 12.62 21.38 11.40
N PHE A 412 11.72 21.07 10.44
CA PHE A 412 11.77 21.62 9.09
C PHE A 412 10.36 21.92 8.54
N GLY A 413 10.29 22.62 7.42
CA GLY A 413 9.06 22.95 6.72
C GLY A 413 8.17 23.96 7.46
N GLU A 414 6.92 24.09 6.99
CA GLU A 414 5.95 25.08 7.47
C GLU A 414 5.69 24.97 8.99
N ALA A 415 5.52 23.76 9.51
CA ALA A 415 5.29 23.51 10.93
C ALA A 415 6.57 23.59 11.79
N GLY A 416 7.75 23.62 11.17
CA GLY A 416 9.05 23.57 11.86
C GLY A 416 9.19 24.57 13.02
N PRO A 417 8.91 25.88 12.83
CA PRO A 417 9.01 26.87 13.89
C PRO A 417 8.09 26.56 15.10
N ALA A 418 6.83 26.21 14.85
CA ALA A 418 5.87 25.88 15.91
C ALA A 418 6.25 24.60 16.67
N PHE A 419 6.71 23.58 15.95
CA PHE A 419 7.17 22.33 16.57
C PHE A 419 8.44 22.54 17.40
N ALA A 420 9.32 23.42 16.95
CA ALA A 420 10.51 23.77 17.72
C ALA A 420 10.15 24.38 19.09
N GLU A 421 9.15 25.26 19.14
CA GLU A 421 8.68 25.88 20.39
C GLU A 421 8.03 24.85 21.33
N LEU A 422 7.27 23.90 20.77
CA LEU A 422 6.61 22.85 21.55
C LEU A 422 7.59 21.83 22.13
N LEU A 423 8.67 21.52 21.40
CA LEU A 423 9.63 20.49 21.79
C LEU A 423 10.75 21.01 22.68
N ASP A 424 11.05 22.32 22.67
CA ASP A 424 12.23 22.92 23.31
C ASP A 424 12.32 22.66 24.85
N ALA A 425 11.17 22.41 25.49
CA ALA A 425 11.13 22.07 26.91
C ALA A 425 11.43 20.57 27.20
N SER A 426 11.35 19.68 26.21
CA SER A 426 11.41 18.22 26.42
C SER A 426 12.55 17.54 25.66
N VAL A 427 13.00 18.10 24.52
CA VAL A 427 14.03 17.55 23.66
C VAL A 427 14.93 18.68 23.14
N PRO A 428 16.26 18.51 23.05
CA PRO A 428 17.12 19.45 22.32
C PRO A 428 16.63 19.63 20.88
N VAL A 429 16.46 20.87 20.42
CA VAL A 429 15.89 21.19 19.11
C VAL A 429 16.91 21.89 18.22
N GLU A 430 17.01 21.47 16.96
CA GLU A 430 17.69 22.19 15.89
C GLU A 430 16.68 22.61 14.80
N ARG A 431 16.62 23.91 14.49
CA ARG A 431 15.77 24.49 13.46
C ARG A 431 16.50 24.44 12.13
N CYS A 432 16.01 23.67 11.18
CA CYS A 432 16.71 23.37 9.92
C CYS A 432 16.11 24.02 8.68
N GLY A 433 14.81 24.35 8.69
CA GLY A 433 14.13 24.91 7.53
C GLY A 433 13.86 23.91 6.40
N THR A 434 14.85 23.11 5.98
CA THR A 434 14.71 22.12 4.91
C THR A 434 15.07 20.71 5.35
N LEU A 435 14.55 19.71 4.62
CA LEU A 435 14.88 18.30 4.84
C LEU A 435 16.38 18.03 4.66
N ALA A 436 16.99 18.64 3.63
CA ALA A 436 18.43 18.47 3.35
C ALA A 436 19.30 18.89 4.55
N GLU A 437 19.00 20.03 5.12
CA GLU A 437 19.70 20.55 6.29
C GLU A 437 19.49 19.67 7.52
N ALA A 438 18.25 19.21 7.75
CA ALA A 438 17.90 18.31 8.84
C ALA A 438 18.66 16.98 8.76
N VAL A 439 18.72 16.34 7.58
CA VAL A 439 19.47 15.09 7.36
C VAL A 439 20.96 15.31 7.57
N GLY A 440 21.54 16.38 6.99
CA GLY A 440 22.95 16.68 7.12
C GLY A 440 23.40 16.89 8.58
N ARG A 441 22.62 17.66 9.36
CA ARG A 441 22.90 17.90 10.77
C ARG A 441 22.71 16.65 11.64
N ALA A 442 21.63 15.90 11.39
CA ALA A 442 21.37 14.65 12.09
C ALA A 442 22.49 13.63 11.86
N ALA A 443 22.92 13.45 10.61
CA ALA A 443 24.01 12.54 10.25
C ALA A 443 25.35 12.95 10.88
N ALA A 444 25.68 14.24 10.89
CA ALA A 444 26.92 14.75 11.48
C ALA A 444 26.98 14.58 13.01
N ARG A 445 25.81 14.50 13.68
CA ARG A 445 25.73 14.38 15.14
C ARG A 445 25.54 12.95 15.63
N ALA A 446 24.95 12.10 14.79
CA ALA A 446 24.63 10.72 15.14
C ALA A 446 25.90 9.92 15.52
N ARG A 447 25.75 9.02 16.50
CA ARG A 447 26.80 8.14 17.02
C ARG A 447 26.39 6.70 16.80
N GLU A 448 27.32 5.78 16.97
CA GLU A 448 27.02 4.35 16.99
C GLU A 448 25.79 4.04 17.88
N ASP A 449 24.93 3.18 17.41
CA ASP A 449 23.61 2.80 17.98
C ASP A 449 22.52 3.89 17.88
N ASP A 450 22.77 5.06 17.33
CA ASP A 450 21.74 6.06 17.07
C ASP A 450 20.91 5.70 15.83
N VAL A 451 19.73 6.31 15.75
CA VAL A 451 18.78 6.17 14.63
C VAL A 451 18.44 7.54 14.09
N VAL A 452 18.85 7.84 12.86
CA VAL A 452 18.39 9.01 12.12
C VAL A 452 17.02 8.65 11.51
N LEU A 453 15.96 9.20 12.09
CA LEU A 453 14.58 8.84 11.79
C LEU A 453 13.85 10.01 11.12
N LEU A 454 13.48 9.86 9.85
CA LEU A 454 12.47 10.70 9.23
C LEU A 454 11.08 10.13 9.57
N SER A 455 10.40 10.70 10.54
CA SER A 455 8.99 10.42 10.83
C SER A 455 8.29 11.76 11.09
N PRO A 456 7.82 12.42 10.01
CA PRO A 456 7.59 13.86 9.99
C PRO A 456 6.33 14.31 10.70
N ALA A 457 5.38 13.43 11.02
CA ALA A 457 4.08 13.74 11.65
C ALA A 457 3.23 14.76 10.85
N CYS A 458 3.62 15.10 9.64
CA CYS A 458 3.04 16.15 8.78
C CYS A 458 2.86 15.69 7.36
N ALA A 459 1.90 16.27 6.64
CA ALA A 459 1.85 16.20 5.19
C ALA A 459 3.10 16.85 4.59
N SER A 460 3.38 16.58 3.30
CA SER A 460 4.62 17.00 2.62
C SER A 460 4.44 18.18 1.66
N PHE A 461 3.20 18.65 1.48
CA PHE A 461 2.82 19.55 0.38
C PHE A 461 3.40 20.98 0.46
N ASP A 462 4.08 21.31 1.56
CA ASP A 462 4.81 22.57 1.73
C ASP A 462 6.14 22.62 0.96
N GLN A 463 6.83 21.47 0.82
CA GLN A 463 8.14 21.39 0.16
C GLN A 463 8.22 20.30 -0.92
N PHE A 464 7.25 19.38 -1.00
CA PHE A 464 7.27 18.24 -1.90
C PHE A 464 5.87 18.01 -2.49
N ARG A 465 5.81 17.40 -3.66
CA ARG A 465 4.55 17.02 -4.34
C ARG A 465 3.72 16.02 -3.52
N ASP A 466 4.39 15.07 -2.89
CA ASP A 466 3.77 13.99 -2.12
C ASP A 466 4.78 13.44 -1.08
N PHE A 467 4.35 12.49 -0.25
CA PHE A 467 5.22 11.88 0.76
C PHE A 467 6.26 10.95 0.11
N GLU A 468 6.00 10.40 -1.05
CA GLU A 468 6.92 9.59 -1.83
C GLU A 468 8.14 10.41 -2.23
N GLU A 469 7.94 11.59 -2.82
CA GLU A 469 9.03 12.49 -3.18
C GLU A 469 9.84 12.92 -1.96
N ARG A 470 9.20 13.27 -0.85
CA ARG A 470 9.90 13.56 0.41
C ARG A 470 10.77 12.39 0.86
N GLY A 471 10.25 11.17 0.75
CA GLY A 471 10.98 9.95 1.11
C GLY A 471 12.14 9.64 0.16
N GLU A 472 11.99 9.88 -1.15
CA GLU A 472 13.10 9.76 -2.11
C GLU A 472 14.18 10.80 -1.84
N MET A 473 13.79 12.04 -1.55
CA MET A 473 14.77 13.08 -1.18
C MET A 473 15.50 12.76 0.12
N PHE A 474 14.83 12.11 1.09
CA PHE A 474 15.53 11.61 2.28
C PHE A 474 16.59 10.56 1.92
N ARG A 475 16.27 9.58 1.07
CA ARG A 475 17.24 8.59 0.57
C ARG A 475 18.44 9.27 -0.09
N HIS A 476 18.17 10.22 -0.96
CA HIS A 476 19.21 10.99 -1.66
C HIS A 476 20.13 11.72 -0.68
N HIS A 477 19.58 12.44 0.31
CA HIS A 477 20.39 13.16 1.29
C HIS A 477 21.16 12.23 2.24
N VAL A 478 20.59 11.08 2.59
CA VAL A 478 21.31 10.04 3.36
C VAL A 478 22.51 9.51 2.55
N ALA A 479 22.32 9.20 1.26
CA ALA A 479 23.40 8.74 0.41
C ALA A 479 24.54 9.77 0.32
N GLN A 480 24.20 11.06 0.20
CA GLN A 480 25.20 12.15 0.22
C GLN A 480 25.92 12.22 1.57
N ALA A 481 25.21 12.15 2.69
CA ALA A 481 25.78 12.29 4.04
C ALA A 481 26.65 11.08 4.44
N THR A 482 26.37 9.88 3.93
CA THR A 482 27.09 8.63 4.22
C THR A 482 28.19 8.31 3.21
N GLY A 483 28.25 9.06 2.09
CA GLY A 483 29.19 8.76 1.00
C GLY A 483 28.83 7.47 0.24
N SER A 484 27.62 6.93 0.43
CA SER A 484 27.15 5.74 -0.26
C SER A 484 26.72 6.14 -1.67
N THR A 485 27.26 5.50 -2.70
CA THR A 485 26.68 5.59 -4.05
C THR A 485 25.31 4.92 -4.00
N ASP A 486 24.27 5.60 -4.43
CA ASP A 486 22.93 5.04 -4.58
C ASP A 486 23.00 3.94 -5.67
N SER A 487 23.33 2.72 -5.24
CA SER A 487 23.29 1.55 -6.11
C SER A 487 21.81 1.12 -6.23
N GLY A 488 21.11 1.73 -7.19
CA GLY A 488 19.72 1.40 -7.56
C GLY A 488 19.54 0.00 -8.13
N GLU A 489 20.49 -0.90 -7.99
CA GLU A 489 20.40 -2.28 -8.44
C GLU A 489 19.72 -3.16 -7.39
N GLY A 490 18.49 -3.55 -7.68
CA GLY A 490 17.80 -4.64 -6.97
C GLY A 490 16.50 -4.30 -6.24
N ARG A 491 15.89 -3.13 -6.47
CA ARG A 491 14.58 -2.82 -5.88
C ARG A 491 13.44 -3.15 -6.84
N PRO A 492 12.45 -3.96 -6.43
CA PRO A 492 11.24 -4.12 -7.22
C PRO A 492 10.50 -2.78 -7.26
N SER A 493 10.09 -2.36 -8.45
CA SER A 493 9.14 -1.27 -8.64
C SER A 493 7.87 -1.55 -7.82
N ALA A 494 7.46 -0.59 -7.02
CA ALA A 494 6.23 -0.61 -6.22
C ALA A 494 4.98 -0.59 -7.11
#